data_4293173b4e6bcd7e966134d2d99b8fb3
#
_entry.id   4293173b4e6bcd7e966134d2d99b8fb3
#
_cell.length_a   1.000
_cell.length_b   1.000
_cell.length_c   1.000
_cell.angle_alpha   90.00
_cell.angle_beta   90.00
_cell.angle_gamma   90.00
#
_symmetry.space_group_name_H-M   'P 1'
#
loop_
_entity.id
_entity.type
_entity.pdbx_description
1 polymer ?
#
loop_
_entity_poly.entity_id
_entity_poly.type
_entity_poly.pdbx_seq_one_letter_code
_entity_poly.pdbx_strand_id
1 'polypeptide(L)'
;EGGLRMSGKVSGSTNLGLLYMSDDGLEDEASRNNFAVVRVNQELRNRSSLGVIFVNRDGDGSFGGLADPDDDHNRTYGIDGRWGIGEDTIISGYVAKTDTPELDGKDHALELKADYNSVNWSNSLSYAEVGENFNPEVGFLRRSDYRKGSFRLLRRYRPQDFFGMQELRPHIAYNGYWNFDGVYESGFLHVDNHWELRSGHEFHTGVNFVHETVLEPFNIIDGQTVQPGEYDNAEMQFVAFSNRGAPLSAGVEMKAGGFFSGDRVTIEPDIQYRIGERFVSSLAWNYNDIDLKNEGGEAFKINVGILKLAYAFTPKMSLEALIQYDDRSDAVATNLRFAWLQ
;
A
#
# COMPACT_ATOMS: atom_id res chain seq x y z
N GLU A 1 26.99 7.89 18.15
CA GLU A 1 26.19 7.12 17.16
C GLU A 1 27.13 6.38 16.21
N GLY A 2 26.82 5.14 15.87
CA GLY A 2 27.60 4.36 14.93
C GLY A 2 26.88 3.13 14.42
N GLY A 3 27.34 2.59 13.28
CA GLY A 3 26.75 1.38 12.73
C GLY A 3 27.65 0.64 11.76
N LEU A 4 27.35 -0.64 11.60
CA LEU A 4 28.01 -1.53 10.66
C LEU A 4 26.95 -2.28 9.85
N ARG A 5 27.12 -2.30 8.53
CA ARG A 5 26.28 -3.10 7.63
C ARG A 5 27.14 -3.98 6.74
N MET A 6 26.77 -5.25 6.65
CA MET A 6 27.35 -6.19 5.71
C MET A 6 26.22 -6.93 4.98
N SER A 7 26.31 -7.04 3.68
CA SER A 7 25.34 -7.83 2.88
C SER A 7 26.02 -8.40 1.65
N GLY A 8 25.65 -9.63 1.29
CA GLY A 8 26.20 -10.28 0.09
C GLY A 8 25.93 -11.78 0.04
N LYS A 9 26.38 -12.40 -1.04
CA LYS A 9 26.36 -13.86 -1.19
C LYS A 9 27.57 -14.47 -0.49
N VAL A 10 27.29 -15.34 0.49
CA VAL A 10 28.32 -16.13 1.19
C VAL A 10 28.57 -17.47 0.52
N SER A 11 27.65 -17.90 -0.36
CA SER A 11 27.80 -19.01 -1.30
C SER A 11 27.05 -18.75 -2.60
N GLY A 12 27.12 -19.65 -3.57
CA GLY A 12 26.38 -19.50 -4.84
C GLY A 12 24.86 -19.32 -4.69
N SER A 13 24.28 -19.74 -3.57
CA SER A 13 22.84 -19.74 -3.34
C SER A 13 22.40 -19.18 -1.99
N THR A 14 23.34 -18.73 -1.14
CA THR A 14 23.04 -18.20 0.20
C THR A 14 23.38 -16.73 0.28
N ASN A 15 22.39 -15.90 0.60
CA ASN A 15 22.54 -14.48 0.88
C ASN A 15 22.54 -14.26 2.40
N LEU A 16 23.47 -13.44 2.89
CA LEU A 16 23.58 -13.02 4.28
C LEU A 16 23.45 -11.49 4.35
N GLY A 17 22.64 -11.01 5.28
CA GLY A 17 22.54 -9.60 5.66
C GLY A 17 22.77 -9.46 7.17
N LEU A 18 23.64 -8.55 7.56
CA LEU A 18 23.90 -8.16 8.94
C LEU A 18 23.84 -6.65 9.04
N LEU A 19 23.18 -6.15 10.07
CA LEU A 19 23.15 -4.73 10.44
C LEU A 19 23.33 -4.66 11.96
N TYR A 20 24.16 -3.76 12.40
CA TYR A 20 24.24 -3.32 13.79
C TYR A 20 24.30 -1.80 13.82
N MET A 21 23.50 -1.18 14.68
CA MET A 21 23.49 0.26 14.90
C MET A 21 23.37 0.54 16.39
N SER A 22 24.01 1.61 16.84
CA SER A 22 23.88 2.14 18.20
C SER A 22 23.63 3.64 18.10
N ASP A 23 22.63 4.11 18.82
CA ASP A 23 22.40 5.54 19.05
C ASP A 23 22.64 5.88 20.52
N ASP A 24 22.82 7.17 20.80
CA ASP A 24 23.10 7.66 22.15
C ASP A 24 21.85 8.13 22.88
N GLY A 25 20.67 8.00 22.23
CA GLY A 25 19.44 8.57 22.76
C GLY A 25 19.42 10.11 22.81
N LEU A 26 18.42 10.67 23.41
CA LEU A 26 18.29 12.10 23.70
C LEU A 26 17.89 12.26 25.17
N GLU A 27 18.65 13.05 25.92
CA GLU A 27 18.39 13.30 27.33
C GLU A 27 16.94 13.78 27.53
N ASP A 28 16.19 13.12 28.41
CA ASP A 28 14.78 13.36 28.68
C ASP A 28 13.77 13.18 27.52
N GLU A 29 14.21 12.65 26.34
CA GLU A 29 13.33 12.49 25.18
C GLU A 29 13.35 11.07 24.59
N ALA A 30 14.46 10.35 24.61
CA ALA A 30 14.56 9.01 24.04
C ALA A 30 15.69 8.18 24.69
N SER A 31 15.40 6.90 24.94
CA SER A 31 16.38 5.90 25.40
C SER A 31 17.52 5.74 24.41
N ARG A 32 18.72 5.41 24.92
CA ARG A 32 19.78 4.87 24.10
C ARG A 32 19.34 3.48 23.58
N ASN A 33 19.60 3.19 22.31
CA ASN A 33 19.24 1.93 21.71
C ASN A 33 20.38 1.28 20.95
N ASN A 34 20.38 -0.05 20.98
CA ASN A 34 21.21 -0.89 20.13
C ASN A 34 20.31 -1.74 19.23
N PHE A 35 20.54 -1.70 17.95
CA PHE A 35 19.77 -2.43 16.94
C PHE A 35 20.65 -3.48 16.28
N ALA A 36 20.13 -4.69 16.15
CA ALA A 36 20.79 -5.75 15.40
C ALA A 36 19.79 -6.44 14.46
N VAL A 37 20.20 -6.66 13.22
CA VAL A 37 19.40 -7.41 12.24
C VAL A 37 20.28 -8.48 11.62
N VAL A 38 19.79 -9.72 11.62
CA VAL A 38 20.38 -10.85 10.92
C VAL A 38 19.38 -11.43 9.95
N ARG A 39 19.74 -11.52 8.68
CA ARG A 39 18.92 -12.11 7.62
C ARG A 39 19.72 -13.15 6.85
N VAL A 40 19.20 -14.37 6.77
CA VAL A 40 19.72 -15.42 5.89
C VAL A 40 18.63 -15.79 4.90
N ASN A 41 19.00 -15.86 3.62
CA ASN A 41 18.11 -16.32 2.56
C ASN A 41 18.82 -17.34 1.69
N GLN A 42 18.25 -18.54 1.60
CA GLN A 42 18.71 -19.63 0.77
C GLN A 42 17.90 -19.71 -0.50
N GLU A 43 18.54 -19.48 -1.64
CA GLU A 43 17.97 -19.70 -2.96
C GLU A 43 17.90 -21.21 -3.23
N LEU A 44 16.78 -21.69 -3.71
CA LEU A 44 16.51 -23.07 -4.08
C LEU A 44 16.23 -23.17 -5.58
N ARG A 45 16.04 -24.38 -6.09
CA ARG A 45 15.68 -24.59 -7.50
C ARG A 45 14.29 -24.05 -7.78
N ASN A 46 14.00 -23.82 -9.07
CA ASN A 46 12.68 -23.44 -9.59
C ASN A 46 12.10 -22.16 -8.90
N ARG A 47 12.88 -21.08 -8.84
CA ARG A 47 12.43 -19.78 -8.28
C ARG A 47 11.98 -19.87 -6.82
N SER A 48 12.45 -20.88 -6.09
CA SER A 48 12.12 -21.10 -4.69
C SER A 48 13.20 -20.52 -3.77
N SER A 49 12.83 -20.17 -2.57
CA SER A 49 13.73 -19.70 -1.52
C SER A 49 13.17 -19.95 -0.14
N LEU A 50 14.05 -20.03 0.84
CA LEU A 50 13.71 -20.08 2.26
C LEU A 50 14.54 -19.02 2.99
N GLY A 51 13.93 -18.25 3.86
CA GLY A 51 14.56 -17.19 4.60
C GLY A 51 14.29 -17.23 6.09
N VAL A 52 15.23 -16.72 6.87
CA VAL A 52 15.10 -16.53 8.32
C VAL A 52 15.57 -15.12 8.64
N ILE A 53 14.83 -14.41 9.48
CA ILE A 53 15.19 -13.09 9.98
C ILE A 53 15.13 -13.06 11.50
N PHE A 54 16.08 -12.39 12.10
CA PHE A 54 16.09 -12.02 13.50
C PHE A 54 16.38 -10.53 13.60
N VAL A 55 15.58 -9.82 14.38
CA VAL A 55 15.75 -8.39 14.66
C VAL A 55 15.74 -8.21 16.16
N ASN A 56 16.62 -7.39 16.68
CA ASN A 56 16.72 -7.05 18.09
C ASN A 56 16.89 -5.55 18.25
N ARG A 57 16.14 -4.97 19.17
CA ARG A 57 16.38 -3.67 19.78
C ARG A 57 16.55 -3.88 21.28
N ASP A 58 17.62 -3.38 21.84
CA ASP A 58 17.82 -3.29 23.28
C ASP A 58 17.98 -1.80 23.64
N GLY A 59 17.09 -1.30 24.48
CA GLY A 59 17.12 0.03 25.08
C GLY A 59 17.83 0.03 26.44
N ASP A 60 18.10 1.20 26.99
CA ASP A 60 18.62 1.38 28.35
C ASP A 60 17.52 1.68 29.37
N GLY A 61 16.24 1.63 28.96
CA GLY A 61 15.09 1.86 29.80
C GLY A 61 14.98 3.27 30.39
N SER A 62 15.84 4.19 29.99
CA SER A 62 15.86 5.54 30.52
C SER A 62 14.61 6.37 30.13
N PHE A 63 13.93 5.95 29.06
CA PHE A 63 12.72 6.59 28.55
C PHE A 63 11.73 5.51 28.07
N GLY A 64 10.43 5.67 28.38
CA GLY A 64 9.40 4.73 27.88
C GLY A 64 8.43 4.25 28.94
N GLY A 65 8.71 4.43 30.24
CA GLY A 65 7.77 4.15 31.32
C GLY A 65 7.50 2.68 31.57
N LEU A 66 8.41 1.76 31.17
CA LEU A 66 8.34 0.33 31.49
C LEU A 66 8.34 0.10 33.01
N ALA A 67 7.62 -0.93 33.46
CA ALA A 67 7.60 -1.32 34.88
C ALA A 67 8.97 -1.77 35.35
N ASP A 68 9.76 -2.41 34.49
CA ASP A 68 11.15 -2.77 34.69
C ASP A 68 12.04 -2.16 33.58
N PRO A 69 12.77 -1.05 33.87
CA PRO A 69 13.65 -0.42 32.88
C PRO A 69 14.78 -1.34 32.36
N ASP A 70 15.19 -2.34 33.15
CA ASP A 70 16.22 -3.29 32.73
C ASP A 70 15.72 -4.30 31.68
N ASP A 71 14.40 -4.36 31.43
CA ASP A 71 13.78 -5.25 30.45
C ASP A 71 13.37 -4.52 29.15
N ASP A 72 13.98 -3.39 28.82
CA ASP A 72 13.69 -2.61 27.60
C ASP A 72 14.24 -3.29 26.36
N HIS A 73 13.50 -4.22 25.78
CA HIS A 73 13.86 -4.89 24.55
C HIS A 73 12.67 -5.07 23.59
N ASN A 74 12.98 -5.25 22.32
CA ASN A 74 12.03 -5.73 21.31
C ASN A 74 12.75 -6.69 20.36
N ARG A 75 12.23 -7.90 20.22
CA ARG A 75 12.79 -8.94 19.36
C ARG A 75 11.77 -9.41 18.36
N THR A 76 12.18 -9.53 17.10
CA THR A 76 11.33 -10.09 16.04
C THR A 76 12.00 -11.30 15.42
N TYR A 77 11.28 -12.41 15.37
CA TYR A 77 11.68 -13.65 14.75
C TYR A 77 10.80 -13.90 13.53
N GLY A 78 11.40 -14.25 12.40
CA GLY A 78 10.60 -14.52 11.19
C GLY A 78 11.20 -15.63 10.33
N ILE A 79 10.33 -16.42 9.72
CA ILE A 79 10.66 -17.40 8.70
C ILE A 79 9.77 -17.09 7.51
N ASP A 80 10.35 -17.05 6.33
CA ASP A 80 9.60 -16.86 5.08
C ASP A 80 10.05 -17.85 4.01
N GLY A 81 9.14 -18.11 3.09
CA GLY A 81 9.40 -19.02 2.02
C GLY A 81 8.69 -18.62 0.72
N ARG A 82 9.27 -19.05 -0.37
CA ARG A 82 8.71 -18.95 -1.71
C ARG A 82 8.95 -20.27 -2.42
N TRP A 83 7.90 -20.85 -3.00
CA TRP A 83 7.96 -22.09 -3.75
C TRP A 83 7.39 -21.91 -5.16
N GLY A 84 8.23 -22.03 -6.16
CA GLY A 84 7.85 -22.05 -7.56
C GLY A 84 7.40 -23.46 -7.98
N ILE A 85 6.21 -23.59 -8.54
CA ILE A 85 5.63 -24.84 -9.06
C ILE A 85 5.41 -24.69 -10.56
N GLY A 86 6.12 -25.48 -11.35
CA GLY A 86 6.13 -25.30 -12.81
C GLY A 86 6.59 -23.90 -13.22
N GLU A 87 6.01 -23.34 -14.27
CA GLU A 87 6.38 -22.01 -14.78
C GLU A 87 5.47 -20.90 -14.26
N ASP A 88 4.23 -21.21 -13.95
CA ASP A 88 3.15 -20.25 -13.75
C ASP A 88 2.77 -20.02 -12.28
N THR A 89 3.08 -20.96 -11.37
CA THR A 89 2.59 -20.93 -9.99
C THR A 89 3.70 -20.58 -9.00
N ILE A 90 3.38 -19.72 -8.05
CA ILE A 90 4.22 -19.42 -6.90
C ILE A 90 3.35 -19.48 -5.64
N ILE A 91 3.80 -20.24 -4.65
CA ILE A 91 3.27 -20.17 -3.28
C ILE A 91 4.32 -19.45 -2.44
N SER A 92 3.91 -18.45 -1.67
CA SER A 92 4.80 -17.71 -0.76
C SER A 92 4.10 -17.43 0.56
N GLY A 93 4.89 -17.21 1.58
CA GLY A 93 4.35 -16.82 2.88
C GLY A 93 5.44 -16.58 3.90
N TYR A 94 5.01 -16.11 5.05
CA TYR A 94 5.88 -15.94 6.21
C TYR A 94 5.10 -16.20 7.51
N VAL A 95 5.85 -16.48 8.55
CA VAL A 95 5.40 -16.46 9.95
C VAL A 95 6.41 -15.64 10.71
N ALA A 96 5.94 -14.71 11.51
CA ALA A 96 6.76 -13.89 12.39
C ALA A 96 6.14 -13.83 13.79
N LYS A 97 6.99 -13.58 14.79
CA LYS A 97 6.59 -13.37 16.17
C LYS A 97 7.45 -12.25 16.75
N THR A 98 6.85 -11.40 17.58
CA THR A 98 7.55 -10.41 18.38
C THR A 98 7.61 -10.84 19.85
N ASP A 99 8.63 -10.37 20.54
CA ASP A 99 8.83 -10.50 21.98
C ASP A 99 9.10 -9.07 22.47
N THR A 100 8.11 -8.53 23.18
CA THR A 100 8.11 -7.16 23.69
C THR A 100 7.63 -7.20 25.13
N PRO A 101 8.31 -6.57 26.10
CA PRO A 101 7.86 -6.52 27.49
C PRO A 101 6.39 -6.06 27.60
N GLU A 102 5.68 -6.63 28.53
CA GLU A 102 4.27 -6.32 28.85
C GLU A 102 3.25 -6.64 27.74
N LEU A 103 3.67 -7.20 26.58
CA LEU A 103 2.80 -7.61 25.47
C LEU A 103 2.82 -9.13 25.30
N ASP A 104 1.89 -9.83 25.94
CA ASP A 104 1.77 -11.28 25.87
C ASP A 104 0.57 -11.74 25.01
N GLY A 105 0.79 -12.79 24.21
CA GLY A 105 -0.22 -13.41 23.36
C GLY A 105 -0.63 -12.55 22.17
N LYS A 106 -1.18 -13.15 21.12
CA LYS A 106 -1.50 -12.48 19.85
C LYS A 106 -0.34 -11.62 19.28
N ASP A 107 0.89 -12.07 19.51
CA ASP A 107 2.16 -11.42 19.19
C ASP A 107 2.77 -11.92 17.87
N HIS A 108 1.95 -12.45 16.98
CA HIS A 108 2.34 -13.07 15.75
C HIS A 108 1.80 -12.34 14.51
N ALA A 109 2.48 -12.54 13.38
CA ALA A 109 1.99 -12.20 12.07
C ALA A 109 2.29 -13.34 11.09
N LEU A 110 1.37 -13.61 10.18
CA LEU A 110 1.56 -14.58 9.12
C LEU A 110 0.85 -14.15 7.83
N GLU A 111 1.38 -14.60 6.70
CA GLU A 111 0.70 -14.54 5.40
C GLU A 111 0.99 -15.83 4.62
N LEU A 112 -0.02 -16.33 3.94
CA LEU A 112 0.10 -17.35 2.92
C LEU A 112 -0.54 -16.84 1.64
N LYS A 113 0.19 -16.91 0.53
CA LYS A 113 -0.24 -16.43 -0.79
C LYS A 113 0.06 -17.44 -1.87
N ALA A 114 -0.90 -17.63 -2.78
CA ALA A 114 -0.74 -18.41 -4.00
C ALA A 114 -1.02 -17.53 -5.22
N ASP A 115 -0.05 -17.42 -6.12
CA ASP A 115 -0.15 -16.69 -7.38
C ASP A 115 -0.06 -17.68 -8.55
N TYR A 116 -1.01 -17.58 -9.50
CA TYR A 116 -0.97 -18.29 -10.77
C TYR A 116 -0.97 -17.27 -11.91
N ASN A 117 0.13 -17.20 -12.67
CA ASN A 117 0.32 -16.25 -13.76
C ASN A 117 0.73 -16.97 -15.04
N SER A 118 -0.22 -17.16 -15.94
CA SER A 118 0.02 -17.69 -17.27
C SER A 118 -0.20 -16.62 -18.35
N VAL A 119 -0.05 -16.99 -19.61
CA VAL A 119 -0.30 -16.09 -20.75
C VAL A 119 -1.72 -15.50 -20.71
N ASN A 120 -2.72 -16.29 -20.25
CA ASN A 120 -4.13 -15.90 -20.29
C ASN A 120 -4.74 -15.60 -18.93
N TRP A 121 -4.08 -15.93 -17.83
CA TRP A 121 -4.62 -15.78 -16.48
C TRP A 121 -3.64 -15.08 -15.55
N SER A 122 -4.18 -14.29 -14.64
CA SER A 122 -3.43 -13.72 -13.51
C SER A 122 -4.31 -13.79 -12.27
N ASN A 123 -4.11 -14.83 -11.48
CA ASN A 123 -4.94 -15.14 -10.32
C ASN A 123 -4.09 -15.10 -9.05
N SER A 124 -4.69 -14.66 -7.96
CA SER A 124 -4.08 -14.72 -6.64
C SER A 124 -5.11 -15.07 -5.58
N LEU A 125 -4.65 -15.74 -4.54
CA LEU A 125 -5.39 -16.03 -3.33
C LEU A 125 -4.45 -15.79 -2.16
N SER A 126 -4.88 -15.08 -1.13
CA SER A 126 -4.07 -14.90 0.08
C SER A 126 -4.93 -14.87 1.33
N TYR A 127 -4.28 -15.29 2.42
CA TYR A 127 -4.73 -15.13 3.79
C TYR A 127 -3.61 -14.54 4.60
N ALA A 128 -3.92 -13.54 5.42
CA ALA A 128 -2.99 -12.94 6.36
C ALA A 128 -3.66 -12.70 7.71
N GLU A 129 -2.88 -12.76 8.78
CA GLU A 129 -3.31 -12.26 10.08
C GLU A 129 -2.15 -11.60 10.81
N VAL A 130 -2.47 -10.58 11.58
CA VAL A 130 -1.55 -9.85 12.43
C VAL A 130 -2.22 -9.67 13.78
N GLY A 131 -1.63 -10.24 14.81
CA GLY A 131 -2.14 -10.18 16.16
C GLY A 131 -2.10 -8.78 16.74
N GLU A 132 -2.91 -8.54 17.76
CA GLU A 132 -3.04 -7.26 18.44
C GLU A 132 -1.71 -6.77 19.03
N ASN A 133 -0.94 -7.69 19.62
CA ASN A 133 0.34 -7.43 20.30
C ASN A 133 1.56 -7.69 19.41
N PHE A 134 1.39 -7.94 18.11
CA PHE A 134 2.51 -8.00 17.20
C PHE A 134 3.11 -6.62 17.00
N ASN A 135 4.30 -6.38 17.56
CA ASN A 135 4.94 -5.07 17.64
C ASN A 135 6.39 -5.10 17.14
N PRO A 136 6.64 -5.03 15.81
CA PRO A 136 8.00 -4.98 15.26
C PRO A 136 8.56 -3.55 15.27
N GLU A 137 9.13 -3.10 16.37
CA GLU A 137 9.57 -1.71 16.56
C GLU A 137 10.67 -1.24 15.60
N VAL A 138 11.51 -2.15 15.10
CA VAL A 138 12.51 -1.85 14.06
C VAL A 138 11.90 -1.95 12.65
N GLY A 139 10.61 -2.25 12.56
CA GLY A 139 9.85 -2.35 11.33
C GLY A 139 8.77 -1.28 11.23
N PHE A 140 7.94 -1.40 10.21
CA PHE A 140 6.74 -0.58 10.05
C PHE A 140 5.52 -1.48 9.98
N LEU A 141 4.57 -1.27 10.90
CA LEU A 141 3.28 -1.93 10.93
C LEU A 141 2.17 -0.87 10.75
N ARG A 142 1.41 -0.99 9.66
CA ARG A 142 0.30 -0.06 9.39
C ARG A 142 -0.91 -0.34 10.29
N ARG A 143 -1.17 -1.60 10.60
CA ARG A 143 -2.36 -2.07 11.32
C ARG A 143 -2.05 -3.41 11.99
N SER A 144 -2.54 -3.58 13.20
CA SER A 144 -2.61 -4.86 13.94
C SER A 144 -4.05 -5.29 14.16
N ASP A 145 -4.26 -6.38 14.86
CA ASP A 145 -5.57 -6.95 15.23
C ASP A 145 -6.47 -7.24 14.03
N TYR A 146 -5.95 -7.95 13.02
CA TYR A 146 -6.78 -8.32 11.88
C TYR A 146 -6.47 -9.71 11.32
N ARG A 147 -7.50 -10.29 10.69
CA ARG A 147 -7.43 -11.39 9.71
C ARG A 147 -7.90 -10.86 8.37
N LYS A 148 -7.20 -11.20 7.30
CA LYS A 148 -7.50 -10.75 5.95
C LYS A 148 -7.61 -11.93 5.01
N GLY A 149 -8.74 -12.03 4.30
CA GLY A 149 -8.87 -12.89 3.13
C GLY A 149 -8.88 -12.06 1.86
N SER A 150 -8.14 -12.48 0.83
CA SER A 150 -8.23 -11.81 -0.46
C SER A 150 -8.07 -12.77 -1.63
N PHE A 151 -8.75 -12.47 -2.74
CA PHE A 151 -8.55 -13.15 -4.00
C PHE A 151 -8.65 -12.19 -5.17
N ARG A 152 -8.04 -12.56 -6.29
CA ARG A 152 -8.22 -11.92 -7.60
C ARG A 152 -8.23 -13.00 -8.68
N LEU A 153 -9.20 -12.93 -9.59
CA LEU A 153 -9.31 -13.74 -10.79
C LEU A 153 -9.36 -12.82 -11.99
N LEU A 154 -8.36 -12.87 -12.86
CA LEU A 154 -8.25 -12.04 -14.05
C LEU A 154 -7.98 -12.93 -15.28
N ARG A 155 -8.80 -12.72 -16.30
CA ARG A 155 -8.63 -13.36 -17.63
C ARG A 155 -8.12 -12.33 -18.64
N ARG A 156 -7.15 -12.71 -19.47
CA ARG A 156 -6.68 -11.91 -20.61
C ARG A 156 -7.24 -12.48 -21.90
N TYR A 157 -7.98 -11.66 -22.64
CA TYR A 157 -8.44 -11.98 -23.99
C TYR A 157 -7.76 -11.04 -24.99
N ARG A 158 -7.19 -11.60 -26.06
CA ARG A 158 -6.50 -10.86 -27.13
C ARG A 158 -7.23 -11.14 -28.45
N PRO A 159 -8.34 -10.42 -28.74
CA PRO A 159 -9.10 -10.62 -29.95
C PRO A 159 -8.29 -10.12 -31.16
N GLN A 160 -8.38 -10.82 -32.30
CA GLN A 160 -7.66 -10.44 -33.51
C GLN A 160 -8.32 -9.24 -34.21
N ASP A 161 -9.63 -9.26 -34.38
CA ASP A 161 -10.38 -8.25 -35.12
C ASP A 161 -11.67 -7.84 -34.37
N PHE A 162 -11.52 -7.15 -33.26
CA PHE A 162 -12.63 -6.67 -32.45
C PHE A 162 -12.43 -5.18 -32.09
N PHE A 163 -13.06 -4.26 -32.86
CA PHE A 163 -13.07 -2.82 -32.63
C PHE A 163 -11.70 -2.18 -32.28
N GLY A 164 -10.61 -2.69 -32.84
CA GLY A 164 -9.26 -2.19 -32.54
C GLY A 164 -8.74 -2.55 -31.14
N MET A 165 -9.39 -3.45 -30.44
CA MET A 165 -8.94 -3.94 -29.14
C MET A 165 -7.64 -4.72 -29.25
N GLN A 166 -6.74 -4.47 -28.33
CA GLN A 166 -5.51 -5.22 -28.14
C GLN A 166 -5.70 -6.31 -27.07
N GLU A 167 -6.27 -5.94 -25.93
CA GLU A 167 -6.51 -6.84 -24.82
C GLU A 167 -7.77 -6.43 -24.03
N LEU A 168 -8.51 -7.43 -23.57
CA LEU A 168 -9.61 -7.29 -22.61
C LEU A 168 -9.19 -8.04 -21.35
N ARG A 169 -9.41 -7.43 -20.18
CA ARG A 169 -9.02 -7.98 -18.88
C ARG A 169 -10.18 -8.00 -17.89
N PRO A 170 -11.25 -8.78 -18.15
CA PRO A 170 -12.29 -8.96 -17.14
C PRO A 170 -11.70 -9.59 -15.88
N HIS A 171 -12.07 -9.03 -14.74
CA HIS A 171 -11.59 -9.53 -13.47
C HIS A 171 -12.56 -9.27 -12.32
N ILE A 172 -12.38 -10.07 -11.28
CA ILE A 172 -13.02 -9.90 -9.99
C ILE A 172 -11.93 -9.98 -8.92
N ALA A 173 -11.98 -9.06 -7.96
CA ALA A 173 -11.07 -9.03 -6.84
C ALA A 173 -11.84 -8.77 -5.55
N TYR A 174 -11.43 -9.42 -4.47
CA TYR A 174 -12.02 -9.25 -3.15
C TYR A 174 -10.92 -9.09 -2.11
N ASN A 175 -11.17 -8.21 -1.13
CA ASN A 175 -10.42 -8.08 0.10
C ASN A 175 -11.41 -7.94 1.25
N GLY A 176 -11.27 -8.75 2.29
CA GLY A 176 -12.08 -8.63 3.51
C GLY A 176 -11.19 -8.68 4.74
N TYR A 177 -11.55 -7.89 5.75
CA TYR A 177 -10.86 -7.79 7.03
C TYR A 177 -11.81 -8.11 8.17
N TRP A 178 -11.36 -8.93 9.09
CA TRP A 178 -12.01 -9.27 10.35
C TRP A 178 -11.04 -9.03 11.49
N ASN A 179 -11.51 -8.51 12.61
CA ASN A 179 -10.70 -8.49 13.82
C ASN A 179 -10.66 -9.90 14.48
N PHE A 180 -9.90 -10.05 15.54
CA PHE A 180 -9.77 -11.34 16.21
C PHE A 180 -11.03 -11.74 17.01
N ASP A 181 -11.97 -10.84 17.27
CA ASP A 181 -13.28 -11.10 17.85
C ASP A 181 -14.31 -11.56 16.81
N GLY A 182 -13.93 -11.56 15.52
CA GLY A 182 -14.77 -12.02 14.42
C GLY A 182 -15.67 -10.95 13.81
N VAL A 183 -15.52 -9.69 14.20
CA VAL A 183 -16.23 -8.57 13.55
C VAL A 183 -15.71 -8.36 12.14
N TYR A 184 -16.59 -8.34 11.16
CA TYR A 184 -16.25 -7.99 9.77
C TYR A 184 -16.10 -6.48 9.67
N GLU A 185 -14.87 -5.97 9.64
CA GLU A 185 -14.59 -4.56 9.76
C GLU A 185 -14.63 -3.83 8.42
N SER A 186 -14.09 -4.45 7.38
CA SER A 186 -14.17 -3.86 6.04
C SER A 186 -14.09 -4.90 4.94
N GLY A 187 -14.74 -4.61 3.82
CA GLY A 187 -14.77 -5.46 2.65
C GLY A 187 -14.84 -4.66 1.36
N PHE A 188 -14.13 -5.14 0.36
CA PHE A 188 -14.12 -4.55 -0.96
C PHE A 188 -14.18 -5.64 -2.03
N LEU A 189 -15.29 -5.70 -2.76
CA LEU A 189 -15.46 -6.54 -3.93
C LEU A 189 -15.48 -5.67 -5.18
N HIS A 190 -14.55 -5.92 -6.09
CA HIS A 190 -14.37 -5.19 -7.34
C HIS A 190 -14.64 -6.12 -8.52
N VAL A 191 -15.53 -5.73 -9.40
CA VAL A 191 -15.83 -6.43 -10.65
C VAL A 191 -15.62 -5.44 -11.79
N ASP A 192 -14.67 -5.71 -12.66
CA ASP A 192 -14.25 -4.76 -13.70
C ASP A 192 -13.80 -5.47 -14.98
N ASN A 193 -13.77 -4.71 -16.08
CA ASN A 193 -13.10 -5.07 -17.30
C ASN A 193 -12.27 -3.90 -17.83
N HIS A 194 -10.99 -4.16 -18.08
CA HIS A 194 -10.13 -3.22 -18.79
C HIS A 194 -10.21 -3.48 -20.29
N TRP A 195 -10.33 -2.41 -21.07
CA TRP A 195 -10.45 -2.38 -22.51
C TRP A 195 -9.23 -1.65 -23.08
N GLU A 196 -8.20 -2.37 -23.47
CA GLU A 196 -6.99 -1.81 -24.04
C GLU A 196 -7.05 -1.80 -25.57
N LEU A 197 -6.87 -0.64 -26.19
CA LEU A 197 -6.87 -0.48 -27.64
C LEU A 197 -5.43 -0.52 -28.18
N ARG A 198 -5.28 -0.98 -29.42
CA ARG A 198 -3.99 -0.95 -30.16
C ARG A 198 -3.42 0.45 -30.35
N SER A 199 -4.27 1.48 -30.27
CA SER A 199 -3.87 2.89 -30.29
C SER A 199 -3.21 3.37 -28.99
N GLY A 200 -3.20 2.53 -27.93
CA GLY A 200 -2.68 2.85 -26.61
C GLY A 200 -3.67 3.58 -25.70
N HIS A 201 -4.96 3.72 -26.12
CA HIS A 201 -6.02 4.19 -25.24
C HIS A 201 -6.53 3.03 -24.41
N GLU A 202 -6.97 3.30 -23.18
CA GLU A 202 -7.49 2.30 -22.25
C GLU A 202 -8.75 2.81 -21.54
N PHE A 203 -9.74 1.94 -21.34
CA PHE A 203 -10.94 2.20 -20.55
C PHE A 203 -11.08 1.09 -19.51
N HIS A 204 -11.65 1.44 -18.34
CA HIS A 204 -12.08 0.48 -17.33
C HIS A 204 -13.55 0.73 -17.04
N THR A 205 -14.32 -0.33 -16.85
CA THR A 205 -15.74 -0.27 -16.52
C THR A 205 -16.05 -1.24 -15.42
N GLY A 206 -16.29 -0.73 -14.21
CA GLY A 206 -16.40 -1.55 -13.03
C GLY A 206 -17.54 -1.16 -12.10
N VAL A 207 -17.81 -2.08 -11.18
CA VAL A 207 -18.68 -1.88 -10.03
C VAL A 207 -17.93 -2.36 -8.80
N ASN A 208 -17.96 -1.55 -7.75
CA ASN A 208 -17.39 -1.83 -6.45
C ASN A 208 -18.53 -2.06 -5.45
N PHE A 209 -18.39 -3.07 -4.59
CA PHE A 209 -19.21 -3.28 -3.41
C PHE A 209 -18.30 -3.12 -2.19
N VAL A 210 -18.68 -2.18 -1.34
CA VAL A 210 -17.89 -1.76 -0.18
C VAL A 210 -18.68 -2.04 1.08
N HIS A 211 -18.06 -2.74 2.02
CA HIS A 211 -18.55 -2.92 3.38
C HIS A 211 -17.63 -2.20 4.35
N GLU A 212 -18.19 -1.42 5.28
CA GLU A 212 -17.46 -0.76 6.35
C GLU A 212 -18.23 -0.84 7.66
N THR A 213 -17.62 -1.36 8.71
CA THR A 213 -18.13 -1.33 10.08
C THR A 213 -17.42 -0.21 10.84
N VAL A 214 -18.17 0.80 11.21
CA VAL A 214 -17.70 1.93 12.04
C VAL A 214 -18.01 1.64 13.48
N LEU A 215 -17.00 1.44 14.31
CA LEU A 215 -17.15 1.14 15.74
C LEU A 215 -17.29 2.41 16.57
N GLU A 216 -16.61 3.48 16.19
CA GLU A 216 -16.62 4.77 16.87
C GLU A 216 -16.87 5.90 15.86
N PRO A 217 -17.59 6.97 16.26
CA PRO A 217 -17.88 8.07 15.34
C PRO A 217 -16.58 8.80 14.95
N PHE A 218 -16.48 9.21 13.71
CA PHE A 218 -15.36 10.04 13.22
C PHE A 218 -15.83 11.12 12.26
N ASN A 219 -15.08 12.21 12.17
CA ASN A 219 -15.35 13.30 11.25
C ASN A 219 -14.56 13.14 9.95
N ILE A 220 -15.23 13.24 8.79
CA ILE A 220 -14.56 13.37 7.48
C ILE A 220 -14.01 14.78 7.32
N ILE A 221 -14.82 15.78 7.68
CA ILE A 221 -14.46 17.19 7.84
C ILE A 221 -15.20 17.72 9.08
N ASP A 222 -14.88 18.93 9.53
CA ASP A 222 -15.54 19.56 10.67
C ASP A 222 -17.06 19.63 10.45
N GLY A 223 -17.82 19.11 11.41
CA GLY A 223 -19.27 19.08 11.38
C GLY A 223 -19.90 17.97 10.52
N GLN A 224 -19.10 17.13 9.87
CA GLN A 224 -19.59 16.00 9.06
C GLN A 224 -19.12 14.67 9.65
N THR A 225 -19.94 14.09 10.53
CA THR A 225 -19.63 12.91 11.31
C THR A 225 -20.24 11.65 10.69
N VAL A 226 -19.43 10.60 10.53
CA VAL A 226 -19.92 9.24 10.28
C VAL A 226 -20.21 8.60 11.62
N GLN A 227 -21.42 8.11 11.79
CA GLN A 227 -21.88 7.46 13.02
C GLN A 227 -21.45 5.98 13.07
N PRO A 228 -21.39 5.35 14.26
CA PRO A 228 -21.21 3.91 14.37
C PRO A 228 -22.34 3.15 13.66
N GLY A 229 -21.96 2.06 12.95
CA GLY A 229 -22.91 1.24 12.20
C GLY A 229 -22.21 0.41 11.13
N GLU A 230 -23.00 -0.43 10.47
CA GLU A 230 -22.56 -1.21 9.31
C GLU A 230 -23.07 -0.53 8.04
N TYR A 231 -22.19 -0.34 7.07
CA TYR A 231 -22.47 0.35 5.82
C TYR A 231 -22.12 -0.54 4.63
N ASP A 232 -23.16 -0.93 3.88
CA ASP A 232 -23.02 -1.68 2.63
C ASP A 232 -23.33 -0.76 1.46
N ASN A 233 -22.34 -0.51 0.64
CA ASN A 233 -22.41 0.45 -0.46
C ASN A 233 -22.02 -0.19 -1.78
N ALA A 234 -22.62 0.31 -2.86
CA ALA A 234 -22.21 -0.01 -4.22
C ALA A 234 -21.89 1.29 -4.97
N GLU A 235 -20.80 1.29 -5.73
CA GLU A 235 -20.40 2.41 -6.58
C GLU A 235 -20.02 1.93 -7.98
N MET A 236 -20.35 2.69 -8.98
CA MET A 236 -19.87 2.51 -10.35
C MET A 236 -18.51 3.17 -10.49
N GLN A 237 -17.64 2.53 -11.26
CA GLN A 237 -16.32 3.05 -11.60
C GLN A 237 -16.15 3.11 -13.13
N PHE A 238 -15.63 4.23 -13.60
CA PHE A 238 -15.19 4.41 -14.98
C PHE A 238 -13.81 5.06 -15.00
N VAL A 239 -12.91 4.50 -15.79
CA VAL A 239 -11.56 5.06 -16.01
C VAL A 239 -11.31 5.15 -17.50
N ALA A 240 -10.68 6.24 -17.94
CA ALA A 240 -10.26 6.41 -19.32
C ALA A 240 -8.86 7.05 -19.37
N PHE A 241 -7.98 6.47 -20.18
CA PHE A 241 -6.65 7.02 -20.47
C PHE A 241 -6.45 7.17 -21.95
N SER A 242 -5.93 8.31 -22.36
CA SER A 242 -5.31 8.44 -23.67
C SER A 242 -3.96 7.69 -23.70
N ASN A 243 -3.35 7.55 -24.88
CA ASN A 243 -2.05 6.92 -24.99
C ASN A 243 -1.00 7.60 -24.10
N ARG A 244 -0.63 6.93 -22.98
CA ARG A 244 0.37 7.42 -22.02
C ARG A 244 1.79 7.51 -22.61
N GLY A 245 2.03 6.91 -23.77
CA GLY A 245 3.28 7.05 -24.55
C GLY A 245 3.37 8.36 -25.33
N ALA A 246 2.25 9.05 -25.58
CA ALA A 246 2.24 10.31 -26.34
C ALA A 246 2.89 11.46 -25.53
N PRO A 247 3.43 12.50 -26.20
CA PRO A 247 3.94 13.69 -25.53
C PRO A 247 2.89 14.40 -24.66
N LEU A 248 1.64 14.42 -25.11
CA LEU A 248 0.49 14.88 -24.34
C LEU A 248 -0.42 13.69 -24.10
N SER A 249 -0.72 13.42 -22.84
CA SER A 249 -1.68 12.39 -22.43
C SER A 249 -2.61 12.92 -21.34
N ALA A 250 -3.83 12.41 -21.34
CA ALA A 250 -4.84 12.75 -20.36
C ALA A 250 -5.53 11.49 -19.84
N GLY A 251 -6.08 11.58 -18.64
CA GLY A 251 -6.88 10.54 -18.03
C GLY A 251 -7.99 11.11 -17.17
N VAL A 252 -8.94 10.26 -16.84
CA VAL A 252 -9.96 10.55 -15.85
C VAL A 252 -10.36 9.24 -15.17
N GLU A 253 -10.47 9.29 -13.85
CA GLU A 253 -11.16 8.28 -13.06
C GLU A 253 -12.42 8.89 -12.46
N MET A 254 -13.54 8.16 -12.53
CA MET A 254 -14.83 8.59 -12.00
C MET A 254 -15.42 7.46 -11.17
N LYS A 255 -15.92 7.79 -9.98
CA LYS A 255 -16.70 6.90 -9.13
C LYS A 255 -17.98 7.59 -8.71
N ALA A 256 -19.09 6.86 -8.70
CA ALA A 256 -20.38 7.37 -8.24
C ALA A 256 -21.18 6.26 -7.58
N GLY A 257 -21.70 6.51 -6.39
CA GLY A 257 -22.51 5.55 -5.66
C GLY A 257 -22.58 5.83 -4.17
N GLY A 258 -22.95 4.81 -3.40
CA GLY A 258 -23.10 4.90 -1.96
C GLY A 258 -21.77 5.16 -1.24
N PHE A 259 -21.85 5.93 -0.16
CA PHE A 259 -20.72 6.26 0.69
C PHE A 259 -21.20 6.47 2.14
N PHE A 260 -20.89 5.52 3.03
CA PHE A 260 -21.47 5.43 4.38
C PHE A 260 -23.00 5.52 4.34
N SER A 261 -23.58 6.49 5.02
CA SER A 261 -25.04 6.71 5.09
C SER A 261 -25.63 7.41 3.86
N GLY A 262 -24.80 7.88 2.93
CA GLY A 262 -25.20 8.70 1.79
C GLY A 262 -24.60 8.31 0.46
N ASP A 263 -24.23 9.31 -0.33
CA ASP A 263 -23.69 9.13 -1.68
C ASP A 263 -22.44 9.96 -1.89
N ARG A 264 -21.61 9.53 -2.84
CA ARG A 264 -20.40 10.25 -3.28
C ARG A 264 -20.27 10.21 -4.80
N VAL A 265 -19.82 11.34 -5.36
CA VAL A 265 -19.28 11.41 -6.71
C VAL A 265 -17.82 11.87 -6.62
N THR A 266 -16.93 11.06 -7.15
CA THR A 266 -15.49 11.37 -7.27
C THR A 266 -15.14 11.52 -8.73
N ILE A 267 -14.39 12.58 -9.10
CA ILE A 267 -13.86 12.81 -10.44
C ILE A 267 -12.40 13.20 -10.31
N GLU A 268 -11.53 12.41 -10.92
CA GLU A 268 -10.07 12.57 -10.84
C GLU A 268 -9.46 12.70 -12.25
N PRO A 269 -9.56 13.88 -12.90
CA PRO A 269 -8.87 14.13 -14.16
C PRO A 269 -7.37 14.31 -13.94
N ASP A 270 -6.58 13.84 -14.90
CA ASP A 270 -5.16 14.12 -15.00
C ASP A 270 -4.72 14.45 -16.41
N ILE A 271 -3.68 15.27 -16.52
CA ILE A 271 -3.01 15.58 -17.77
C ILE A 271 -1.51 15.54 -17.57
N GLN A 272 -0.80 14.92 -18.49
CA GLN A 272 0.67 14.89 -18.53
C GLN A 272 1.18 15.45 -19.84
N TYR A 273 2.20 16.28 -19.75
CA TYR A 273 2.89 16.85 -20.91
C TYR A 273 4.40 16.65 -20.83
N ARG A 274 5.00 16.12 -21.90
CA ARG A 274 6.43 15.88 -22.02
C ARG A 274 7.01 16.64 -23.21
N ILE A 275 8.15 17.28 -23.00
CA ILE A 275 8.93 17.92 -24.06
C ILE A 275 10.28 17.19 -24.17
N GLY A 276 10.40 16.36 -25.18
CA GLY A 276 11.58 15.51 -25.37
C GLY A 276 11.84 14.63 -24.15
N GLU A 277 13.12 14.50 -23.77
CA GLU A 277 13.57 13.68 -22.64
C GLU A 277 13.83 14.51 -21.37
N ARG A 278 13.65 15.83 -21.45
CA ARG A 278 14.10 16.76 -20.41
C ARG A 278 13.01 17.32 -19.52
N PHE A 279 11.82 17.50 -20.05
CA PHE A 279 10.74 18.13 -19.30
C PHE A 279 9.51 17.24 -19.22
N VAL A 280 9.02 17.05 -18.00
CA VAL A 280 7.74 16.40 -17.72
C VAL A 280 6.94 17.27 -16.77
N SER A 281 5.70 17.53 -17.11
CA SER A 281 4.72 18.19 -16.24
C SER A 281 3.50 17.30 -16.11
N SER A 282 2.93 17.17 -14.90
CA SER A 282 1.63 16.55 -14.70
C SER A 282 0.77 17.38 -13.76
N LEU A 283 -0.49 17.55 -14.12
CA LEU A 283 -1.52 18.16 -13.30
C LEU A 283 -2.60 17.12 -13.05
N ALA A 284 -2.93 16.90 -11.80
CA ALA A 284 -4.04 16.08 -11.37
C ALA A 284 -4.97 16.87 -10.45
N TRP A 285 -6.25 16.60 -10.52
CA TRP A 285 -7.26 17.19 -9.68
C TRP A 285 -8.13 16.09 -9.09
N ASN A 286 -8.36 16.09 -7.80
CA ASN A 286 -9.28 15.17 -7.13
C ASN A 286 -10.47 15.98 -6.63
N TYR A 287 -11.64 15.73 -7.19
CA TYR A 287 -12.91 16.34 -6.82
C TYR A 287 -13.80 15.29 -6.18
N ASN A 288 -14.31 15.57 -4.98
CA ASN A 288 -15.31 14.75 -4.31
C ASN A 288 -16.51 15.62 -3.95
N ASP A 289 -17.69 15.16 -4.32
CA ASP A 289 -18.99 15.71 -3.89
C ASP A 289 -19.66 14.65 -3.02
N ILE A 290 -19.86 14.94 -1.75
CA ILE A 290 -20.27 14.00 -0.71
C ILE A 290 -21.51 14.52 0.00
N ASP A 291 -22.54 13.66 0.10
CA ASP A 291 -23.74 13.90 0.88
C ASP A 291 -23.95 12.70 1.81
N LEU A 292 -23.69 12.85 3.12
CA LEU A 292 -23.87 11.78 4.09
C LEU A 292 -25.34 11.54 4.49
N LYS A 293 -26.27 12.43 4.07
CA LYS A 293 -27.70 12.37 4.44
C LYS A 293 -27.96 12.30 5.95
N ASN A 294 -27.05 12.84 6.74
CA ASN A 294 -27.20 12.94 8.19
C ASN A 294 -28.25 14.03 8.53
N GLU A 295 -28.97 13.87 9.66
CA GLU A 295 -29.87 14.91 10.17
C GLU A 295 -29.09 16.21 10.43
N GLY A 296 -29.44 17.29 9.74
CA GLY A 296 -28.79 18.59 9.83
C GLY A 296 -27.44 18.70 9.11
N GLY A 297 -27.01 17.65 8.41
CA GLY A 297 -25.82 17.68 7.57
C GLY A 297 -26.11 18.31 6.20
N GLU A 298 -25.17 19.08 5.66
CA GLU A 298 -25.20 19.60 4.30
C GLU A 298 -24.22 18.83 3.42
N ALA A 299 -24.54 18.71 2.13
CA ALA A 299 -23.58 18.19 1.15
C ALA A 299 -22.33 19.08 1.10
N PHE A 300 -21.17 18.47 0.98
CA PHE A 300 -19.89 19.18 0.97
C PHE A 300 -18.97 18.67 -0.15
N LYS A 301 -17.99 19.48 -0.49
CA LYS A 301 -17.02 19.18 -1.53
C LYS A 301 -15.61 19.19 -0.97
N ILE A 302 -14.77 18.32 -1.52
CA ILE A 302 -13.34 18.27 -1.22
C ILE A 302 -12.58 18.32 -2.54
N ASN A 303 -11.64 19.25 -2.65
CA ASN A 303 -10.78 19.40 -3.81
C ASN A 303 -9.31 19.33 -3.43
N VAL A 304 -8.55 18.51 -4.16
CA VAL A 304 -7.09 18.44 -4.02
C VAL A 304 -6.47 18.59 -5.41
N GLY A 305 -5.64 19.61 -5.57
CA GLY A 305 -4.88 19.86 -6.81
C GLY A 305 -3.43 19.44 -6.62
N ILE A 306 -2.83 18.75 -7.61
CA ILE A 306 -1.44 18.29 -7.57
C ILE A 306 -0.76 18.66 -8.87
N LEU A 307 0.24 19.55 -8.81
CA LEU A 307 1.11 19.88 -9.94
C LEU A 307 2.51 19.32 -9.68
N LYS A 308 3.00 18.49 -10.60
CA LYS A 308 4.38 17.99 -10.60
C LYS A 308 5.10 18.54 -11.82
N LEU A 309 6.29 19.05 -11.59
CA LEU A 309 7.19 19.53 -12.64
C LEU A 309 8.54 18.85 -12.48
N ALA A 310 9.10 18.32 -13.54
CA ALA A 310 10.44 17.76 -13.54
C ALA A 310 11.23 18.25 -14.77
N TYR A 311 12.43 18.74 -14.51
CA TYR A 311 13.34 19.18 -15.57
C TYR A 311 14.73 18.57 -15.38
N ALA A 312 15.20 17.84 -16.38
CA ALA A 312 16.55 17.29 -16.46
C ALA A 312 17.46 18.22 -17.24
N PHE A 313 18.37 18.91 -16.56
CA PHE A 313 19.40 19.74 -17.20
C PHE A 313 20.40 18.86 -17.95
N THR A 314 20.81 17.76 -17.29
CA THR A 314 21.69 16.71 -17.83
C THR A 314 21.24 15.35 -17.26
N PRO A 315 21.76 14.21 -17.73
CA PRO A 315 21.47 12.90 -17.12
C PRO A 315 21.87 12.80 -15.63
N LYS A 316 22.71 13.71 -15.14
CA LYS A 316 23.18 13.76 -13.76
C LYS A 316 22.60 14.91 -12.93
N MET A 317 21.80 15.80 -13.53
CA MET A 317 21.31 16.99 -12.85
C MET A 317 19.84 17.23 -13.17
N SER A 318 18.98 17.24 -12.15
CA SER A 318 17.55 17.47 -12.29
C SER A 318 16.99 18.39 -11.21
N LEU A 319 15.89 19.04 -11.54
CA LEU A 319 15.05 19.81 -10.64
C LEU A 319 13.63 19.27 -10.68
N GLU A 320 13.05 19.00 -9.54
CA GLU A 320 11.68 18.51 -9.38
C GLU A 320 10.93 19.45 -8.44
N ALA A 321 9.69 19.74 -8.78
CA ALA A 321 8.77 20.49 -7.93
C ALA A 321 7.45 19.72 -7.80
N LEU A 322 6.95 19.62 -6.56
CA LEU A 322 5.62 19.12 -6.23
C LEU A 322 4.88 20.25 -5.54
N ILE A 323 3.76 20.66 -6.09
CA ILE A 323 2.88 21.68 -5.54
C ILE A 323 1.52 21.04 -5.30
N GLN A 324 1.00 21.11 -4.09
CA GLN A 324 -0.27 20.52 -3.68
C GLN A 324 -1.17 21.62 -3.07
N TYR A 325 -2.41 21.63 -3.48
CA TYR A 325 -3.47 22.45 -2.92
C TYR A 325 -4.54 21.55 -2.30
N ASP A 326 -4.96 21.84 -1.08
CA ASP A 326 -6.06 21.16 -0.38
C ASP A 326 -7.03 22.23 0.13
N ASP A 327 -8.28 22.20 -0.39
CA ASP A 327 -9.30 23.20 -0.05
C ASP A 327 -9.87 23.05 1.36
N ARG A 328 -9.71 21.89 2.01
CA ARG A 328 -10.16 21.69 3.40
C ARG A 328 -9.36 22.53 4.38
N SER A 329 -8.07 22.69 4.12
CA SER A 329 -7.16 23.48 4.95
C SER A 329 -6.83 24.84 4.36
N ASP A 330 -7.34 25.13 3.13
CA ASP A 330 -6.96 26.29 2.30
C ASP A 330 -5.43 26.44 2.21
N ALA A 331 -4.73 25.30 2.11
CA ALA A 331 -3.28 25.24 2.19
C ALA A 331 -2.65 24.87 0.85
N VAL A 332 -1.52 25.52 0.57
CA VAL A 332 -0.63 25.14 -0.52
C VAL A 332 0.68 24.64 0.07
N ALA A 333 1.00 23.37 -0.20
CA ALA A 333 2.28 22.77 0.16
C ALA A 333 3.18 22.67 -1.08
N THR A 334 4.46 22.97 -0.91
CA THR A 334 5.46 22.90 -1.99
C THR A 334 6.68 22.14 -1.52
N ASN A 335 7.11 21.16 -2.33
CA ASN A 335 8.38 20.47 -2.17
C ASN A 335 9.24 20.70 -3.41
N LEU A 336 10.46 21.18 -3.20
CA LEU A 336 11.43 21.44 -4.26
C LEU A 336 12.66 20.57 -4.04
N ARG A 337 13.03 19.76 -5.02
CA ARG A 337 14.19 18.87 -4.96
C ARG A 337 15.14 19.15 -6.11
N PHE A 338 16.38 19.47 -5.76
CA PHE A 338 17.48 19.52 -6.71
C PHE A 338 18.39 18.31 -6.50
N ALA A 339 18.65 17.55 -7.56
CA ALA A 339 19.56 16.41 -7.53
C ALA A 339 20.74 16.64 -8.46
N TRP A 340 21.94 16.38 -7.96
CA TRP A 340 23.17 16.43 -8.73
C TRP A 340 24.04 15.21 -8.36
N LEU A 341 24.22 14.33 -9.35
CA LEU A 341 25.07 13.16 -9.25
C LEU A 341 26.46 13.49 -9.82
N GLN A 342 27.48 13.30 -9.04
CA GLN A 342 28.88 13.47 -9.44
C GLN A 342 29.42 12.24 -10.16
#